data_f6e99b52dc1bb028161445246de5cb29
#
_entry.id   f6e99b52dc1bb028161445246de5cb29
#
_cell.length_a   1.000
_cell.length_b   1.000
_cell.length_c   1.000
_cell.angle_alpha   90.00
_cell.angle_beta   90.00
_cell.angle_gamma   90.00
#
_symmetry.space_group_name_H-M   'P 1'
#
loop_
_entity.id
_entity.type
_entity.pdbx_description
1 polymer ?
#
loop_
_entity_poly.entity_id
_entity_poly.type
_entity_poly.pdbx_seq_one_letter_code
_entity_poly.pdbx_strand_id
1 'polypeptide(L)'
;LVHRSGASGHSRSELTALMGLNRSTIAALVGELESLRLVEERDPPPNARVGRPSPIVTAADHVIALTVNPEVDAITIAAVALGGRVLERRRVNSPPGIDSDGAVEISAQAISQLMAERLSNHRVIGIGVAVPGQVRADDGFVRLAPHLGWVDQPFTAHLSVRTGMAVAAANDASLGVRAESTF
;
A
#
# COMPACT_ATOMS: atom_id res chain seq x y z
N LEU A 1 15.09 -1.25 4.08
CA LEU A 1 15.35 -0.40 5.25
C LEU A 1 14.39 0.78 5.28
N VAL A 2 14.51 1.74 4.36
CA VAL A 2 13.71 2.98 4.34
C VAL A 2 12.19 2.73 4.37
N HIS A 3 11.69 1.77 3.61
CA HIS A 3 10.26 1.40 3.63
C HIS A 3 9.77 1.01 5.04
N ARG A 4 10.60 0.27 5.81
CA ARG A 4 10.24 -0.21 7.15
C ARG A 4 10.42 0.83 8.26
N SER A 5 11.07 1.94 8.00
CA SER A 5 11.27 3.02 8.98
C SER A 5 10.10 3.99 9.07
N GLY A 6 9.07 3.80 8.24
CA GLY A 6 7.91 4.69 8.20
C GLY A 6 8.29 6.15 7.99
N ALA A 7 7.67 7.04 8.73
CA ALA A 7 7.90 8.48 8.63
C ALA A 7 9.25 8.96 9.22
N SER A 8 9.92 8.15 10.06
CA SER A 8 11.19 8.54 10.68
C SER A 8 12.36 8.53 9.69
N GLY A 9 12.34 7.61 8.73
CA GLY A 9 13.42 7.44 7.76
C GLY A 9 14.75 7.03 8.38
N HIS A 10 15.82 7.15 7.59
CA HIS A 10 17.19 6.97 8.02
C HIS A 10 18.08 8.06 7.45
N SER A 11 19.02 8.57 8.24
CA SER A 11 20.05 9.44 7.69
C SER A 11 20.99 8.68 6.73
N ARG A 12 21.61 9.35 5.76
CA ARG A 12 22.62 8.72 4.90
C ARG A 12 23.76 8.07 5.70
N SER A 13 24.13 8.64 6.84
CA SER A 13 25.16 8.08 7.73
C SER A 13 24.71 6.78 8.39
N GLU A 14 23.46 6.70 8.83
CA GLU A 14 22.88 5.45 9.36
C GLU A 14 22.78 4.38 8.27
N LEU A 15 22.32 4.74 7.05
CA LEU A 15 22.29 3.80 5.92
C LEU A 15 23.69 3.28 5.58
N THR A 16 24.71 4.14 5.61
CA THR A 16 26.11 3.75 5.43
C THR A 16 26.54 2.69 6.46
N ALA A 17 26.21 2.91 7.73
CA ALA A 17 26.56 1.98 8.80
C ALA A 17 25.76 0.66 8.72
N LEU A 18 24.45 0.75 8.49
CA LEU A 18 23.55 -0.42 8.43
C LEU A 18 23.84 -1.33 7.24
N MET A 19 24.23 -0.75 6.10
CA MET A 19 24.47 -1.52 4.87
C MET A 19 25.96 -1.91 4.69
N GLY A 20 26.87 -1.38 5.49
CA GLY A 20 28.31 -1.61 5.33
C GLY A 20 28.90 -1.07 4.02
N LEU A 21 28.23 -0.08 3.40
CA LEU A 21 28.64 0.52 2.13
C LEU A 21 29.35 1.86 2.38
N ASN A 22 30.12 2.34 1.41
CA ASN A 22 30.73 3.66 1.50
C ASN A 22 29.72 4.79 1.21
N ARG A 23 30.07 6.02 1.61
CA ARG A 23 29.19 7.20 1.47
C ARG A 23 28.83 7.53 0.03
N SER A 24 29.74 7.34 -0.91
CA SER A 24 29.49 7.64 -2.34
C SER A 24 28.51 6.64 -2.94
N THR A 25 28.59 5.37 -2.58
CA THR A 25 27.65 4.35 -3.01
C THR A 25 26.24 4.61 -2.45
N ILE A 26 26.13 4.95 -1.16
CA ILE A 26 24.83 5.34 -0.57
C ILE A 26 24.26 6.56 -1.28
N ALA A 27 25.07 7.59 -1.56
CA ALA A 27 24.62 8.78 -2.28
C ALA A 27 24.11 8.46 -3.69
N ALA A 28 24.80 7.58 -4.42
CA ALA A 28 24.39 7.14 -5.76
C ALA A 28 23.07 6.37 -5.72
N LEU A 29 22.93 5.40 -4.79
CA LEU A 29 21.70 4.62 -4.62
C LEU A 29 20.50 5.49 -4.23
N VAL A 30 20.69 6.42 -3.30
CA VAL A 30 19.62 7.36 -2.90
C VAL A 30 19.22 8.22 -4.09
N GLY A 31 20.18 8.80 -4.84
CA GLY A 31 19.87 9.60 -6.02
C GLY A 31 19.13 8.82 -7.12
N GLU A 32 19.47 7.54 -7.31
CA GLU A 32 18.71 6.66 -8.22
C GLU A 32 17.27 6.45 -7.74
N LEU A 33 17.07 6.13 -6.45
CA LEU A 33 15.75 5.94 -5.87
C LEU A 33 14.92 7.23 -5.86
N GLU A 34 15.54 8.40 -5.68
CA GLU A 34 14.89 9.72 -5.81
C GLU A 34 14.43 9.96 -7.26
N SER A 35 15.27 9.64 -8.25
CA SER A 35 14.91 9.79 -9.66
C SER A 35 13.68 8.93 -10.03
N LEU A 36 13.51 7.78 -9.37
CA LEU A 36 12.35 6.90 -9.50
C LEU A 36 11.17 7.33 -8.61
N ARG A 37 11.31 8.39 -7.83
CA ARG A 37 10.33 8.87 -6.84
C ARG A 37 9.91 7.81 -5.81
N LEU A 38 10.85 6.95 -5.42
CA LEU A 38 10.64 5.91 -4.39
C LEU A 38 11.02 6.41 -3.01
N VAL A 39 11.98 7.33 -2.93
CA VAL A 39 12.41 7.98 -1.70
C VAL A 39 12.51 9.49 -1.92
N GLU A 40 12.56 10.21 -0.82
CA GLU A 40 12.87 11.65 -0.80
C GLU A 40 13.84 11.95 0.33
N GLU A 41 14.66 12.98 0.16
CA GLU A 41 15.52 13.49 1.20
C GLU A 41 14.90 14.71 1.88
N ARG A 42 15.04 14.75 3.20
CA ARG A 42 14.61 15.87 4.03
C ARG A 42 15.74 16.36 4.90
N ASP A 43 15.75 17.65 5.17
CA ASP A 43 16.65 18.20 6.16
C ASP A 43 16.33 17.64 7.55
N PRO A 44 17.34 17.26 8.34
CA PRO A 44 17.14 16.81 9.69
C PRO A 44 16.59 17.95 10.58
N PRO A 45 15.86 17.63 11.66
CA PRO A 45 15.37 18.64 12.58
C PRO A 45 16.50 19.48 13.20
N PRO A 46 16.26 20.77 13.51
CA PRO A 46 17.29 21.75 13.90
C PRO A 46 18.10 21.44 15.16
N ASN A 47 17.76 20.41 15.92
CA ASN A 47 18.43 20.00 17.16
C ASN A 47 19.44 18.85 16.96
N ALA A 48 19.86 18.55 15.76
CA ALA A 48 20.83 17.50 15.47
C ALA A 48 22.25 17.96 15.82
N ARG A 49 22.97 17.06 16.47
CA ARG A 49 24.38 17.08 16.93
C ARG A 49 25.35 17.98 16.21
N VAL A 50 26.44 18.38 16.89
CA VAL A 50 27.57 19.16 16.36
C VAL A 50 28.11 18.54 15.06
N GLY A 51 28.09 19.33 13.96
CA GLY A 51 28.52 18.94 12.63
C GLY A 51 27.47 19.26 11.56
N ARG A 52 27.83 19.16 10.27
CA ARG A 52 26.84 19.31 9.18
C ARG A 52 25.84 18.14 9.25
N PRO A 53 24.55 18.42 9.43
CA PRO A 53 23.55 17.37 9.54
C PRO A 53 23.51 16.50 8.27
N SER A 54 23.36 15.18 8.44
CA SER A 54 23.17 14.26 7.32
C SER A 54 21.70 14.25 6.93
N PRO A 55 21.34 14.41 5.64
CA PRO A 55 19.95 14.33 5.18
C PRO A 55 19.29 13.01 5.60
N ILE A 56 17.99 13.07 5.89
CA ILE A 56 17.16 11.91 6.22
C ILE A 56 16.45 11.45 4.95
N VAL A 57 16.61 10.17 4.63
CA VAL A 57 15.97 9.51 3.50
C VAL A 57 14.68 8.84 4.00
N THR A 58 13.54 9.23 3.46
CA THR A 58 12.22 8.65 3.75
C THR A 58 11.61 8.04 2.50
N ALA A 59 10.65 7.12 2.66
CA ALA A 59 9.86 6.65 1.53
C ALA A 59 9.01 7.80 0.98
N ALA A 60 9.00 7.97 -0.34
CA ALA A 60 8.18 8.98 -1.00
C ALA A 60 6.73 8.51 -1.14
N ASP A 61 5.79 9.47 -1.18
CA ASP A 61 4.37 9.17 -1.30
C ASP A 61 3.88 8.97 -2.74
N HIS A 62 4.74 9.19 -3.72
CA HIS A 62 4.37 9.14 -5.13
C HIS A 62 3.95 7.76 -5.62
N VAL A 63 4.58 6.70 -5.12
CA VAL A 63 4.25 5.31 -5.44
C VAL A 63 3.33 4.75 -4.38
N ILE A 64 2.14 4.30 -4.80
CA ILE A 64 1.08 3.85 -3.91
C ILE A 64 0.55 2.47 -4.32
N ALA A 65 0.02 1.75 -3.35
CA ALA A 65 -0.90 0.65 -3.56
C ALA A 65 -2.32 1.08 -3.16
N LEU A 66 -3.32 0.61 -3.89
CA LEU A 66 -4.71 0.70 -3.45
C LEU A 66 -5.06 -0.49 -2.60
N THR A 67 -5.97 -0.33 -1.66
CA THR A 67 -6.49 -1.43 -0.85
C THR A 67 -8.00 -1.48 -0.97
N VAL A 68 -8.57 -2.69 -0.95
CA VAL A 68 -9.99 -2.95 -0.94
C VAL A 68 -10.29 -3.91 0.22
N ASN A 69 -11.20 -3.53 1.09
CA ASN A 69 -11.68 -4.37 2.17
C ASN A 69 -13.21 -4.47 2.08
N PRO A 70 -13.76 -5.58 1.56
CA PRO A 70 -15.20 -5.84 1.59
C PRO A 70 -15.65 -6.12 3.02
N GLU A 71 -16.66 -5.39 3.47
CA GLU A 71 -17.32 -5.53 4.77
C GLU A 71 -18.78 -5.97 4.54
N VAL A 72 -19.52 -6.27 5.59
CA VAL A 72 -20.91 -6.76 5.50
C VAL A 72 -21.86 -5.73 4.86
N ASP A 73 -21.63 -4.45 5.13
CA ASP A 73 -22.53 -3.34 4.73
C ASP A 73 -21.77 -2.22 3.97
N ALA A 74 -20.52 -2.43 3.67
CA ALA A 74 -19.69 -1.45 2.98
C ALA A 74 -18.45 -2.07 2.31
N ILE A 75 -17.78 -1.25 1.52
CA ILE A 75 -16.45 -1.54 1.00
C ILE A 75 -15.55 -0.37 1.38
N THR A 76 -14.48 -0.66 2.10
CA THR A 76 -13.45 0.34 2.42
C THR A 76 -12.33 0.28 1.39
N ILE A 77 -11.99 1.44 0.83
CA ILE A 77 -10.88 1.61 -0.12
C ILE A 77 -9.90 2.59 0.49
N ALA A 78 -8.61 2.32 0.35
CA ALA A 78 -7.57 3.27 0.75
C ALA A 78 -6.43 3.32 -0.28
N ALA A 79 -5.70 4.42 -0.27
CA ALA A 79 -4.45 4.61 -0.97
C ALA A 79 -3.32 4.64 0.06
N VAL A 80 -2.37 3.74 -0.08
CA VAL A 80 -1.27 3.56 0.87
C VAL A 80 0.05 3.79 0.14
N ALA A 81 0.84 4.74 0.63
CA ALA A 81 2.16 5.03 0.10
C ALA A 81 3.20 3.97 0.48
N LEU A 82 4.33 3.96 -0.22
CA LEU A 82 5.42 3.00 -0.04
C LEU A 82 5.90 2.90 1.42
N GLY A 83 5.88 3.99 2.19
CA GLY A 83 6.23 4.01 3.62
C GLY A 83 5.13 3.55 4.58
N GLY A 84 4.03 2.99 4.09
CA GLY A 84 2.88 2.56 4.89
C GLY A 84 1.91 3.68 5.26
N ARG A 85 2.16 4.92 4.87
CA ARG A 85 1.28 6.05 5.15
C ARG A 85 -0.02 5.95 4.34
N VAL A 86 -1.16 5.98 5.01
CA VAL A 86 -2.49 6.07 4.38
C VAL A 86 -2.70 7.52 3.91
N LEU A 87 -2.79 7.72 2.60
CA LEU A 87 -2.99 9.04 1.99
C LEU A 87 -4.46 9.40 1.93
N GLU A 88 -5.28 8.44 1.53
CA GLU A 88 -6.72 8.59 1.37
C GLU A 88 -7.43 7.33 1.85
N ARG A 89 -8.60 7.50 2.43
CA ARG A 89 -9.48 6.40 2.83
C ARG A 89 -10.93 6.78 2.54
N ARG A 90 -11.66 5.86 1.91
CA ARG A 90 -13.08 6.01 1.59
C ARG A 90 -13.84 4.75 1.95
N ARG A 91 -14.92 4.89 2.70
CA ARG A 91 -15.88 3.83 2.98
C ARG A 91 -17.13 4.07 2.16
N VAL A 92 -17.49 3.12 1.32
CA VAL A 92 -18.66 3.18 0.45
C VAL A 92 -19.69 2.15 0.95
N ASN A 93 -20.88 2.61 1.30
CA ASN A 93 -21.92 1.70 1.73
C ASN A 93 -22.34 0.76 0.59
N SER A 94 -22.56 -0.48 0.93
CA SER A 94 -23.08 -1.52 0.03
C SER A 94 -24.33 -2.19 0.65
N PRO A 95 -25.24 -2.74 -0.18
CA PRO A 95 -26.34 -3.54 0.34
C PRO A 95 -25.79 -4.72 1.14
N PRO A 96 -26.39 -5.05 2.31
CA PRO A 96 -26.03 -6.27 3.02
C PRO A 96 -26.22 -7.50 2.13
N GLY A 97 -25.25 -8.43 2.16
CA GLY A 97 -25.29 -9.63 1.34
C GLY A 97 -25.05 -9.41 -0.16
N ILE A 98 -24.40 -8.29 -0.51
CA ILE A 98 -23.98 -8.05 -1.89
C ILE A 98 -23.12 -9.21 -2.40
N ASP A 99 -23.37 -9.66 -3.61
CA ASP A 99 -22.58 -10.70 -4.25
C ASP A 99 -21.18 -10.17 -4.66
N SER A 100 -20.33 -11.08 -5.03
CA SER A 100 -18.94 -10.77 -5.42
C SER A 100 -18.88 -9.80 -6.60
N ASP A 101 -19.75 -9.95 -7.59
CA ASP A 101 -19.75 -9.12 -8.80
C ASP A 101 -20.21 -7.69 -8.49
N GLY A 102 -21.26 -7.53 -7.69
CA GLY A 102 -21.69 -6.22 -7.19
C GLY A 102 -20.60 -5.52 -6.37
N ALA A 103 -19.87 -6.28 -5.55
CA ALA A 103 -18.75 -5.74 -4.78
C ALA A 103 -17.58 -5.32 -5.70
N VAL A 104 -17.32 -6.04 -6.80
CA VAL A 104 -16.35 -5.64 -7.83
C VAL A 104 -16.75 -4.30 -8.45
N GLU A 105 -18.00 -4.13 -8.85
CA GLU A 105 -18.49 -2.90 -9.48
C GLU A 105 -18.35 -1.68 -8.55
N ILE A 106 -18.79 -1.81 -7.29
CA ILE A 106 -18.65 -0.73 -6.29
C ILE A 106 -17.17 -0.40 -6.07
N SER A 107 -16.32 -1.43 -5.93
CA SER A 107 -14.88 -1.24 -5.72
C SER A 107 -14.23 -0.50 -6.89
N ALA A 108 -14.50 -0.95 -8.12
CA ALA A 108 -13.94 -0.37 -9.32
C ALA A 108 -14.39 1.09 -9.54
N GLN A 109 -15.67 1.37 -9.31
CA GLN A 109 -16.20 2.72 -9.41
C GLN A 109 -15.56 3.65 -8.36
N ALA A 110 -15.47 3.22 -7.12
CA ALA A 110 -14.90 4.02 -6.05
C ALA A 110 -13.39 4.25 -6.24
N ILE A 111 -12.65 3.25 -6.74
CA ILE A 111 -11.24 3.38 -7.14
C ILE A 111 -11.11 4.43 -8.26
N SER A 112 -11.92 4.33 -9.30
CA SER A 112 -11.87 5.28 -10.43
C SER A 112 -12.11 6.71 -9.98
N GLN A 113 -13.11 6.94 -9.12
CA GLN A 113 -13.40 8.24 -8.54
C GLN A 113 -12.23 8.76 -7.69
N LEU A 114 -11.70 7.93 -6.79
CA LEU A 114 -10.59 8.29 -5.92
C LEU A 114 -9.35 8.67 -6.73
N MET A 115 -9.04 7.91 -7.78
CA MET A 115 -7.92 8.20 -8.67
C MET A 115 -8.10 9.53 -9.40
N ALA A 116 -9.28 9.81 -9.93
CA ALA A 116 -9.57 11.06 -10.64
C ALA A 116 -9.52 12.28 -9.71
N GLU A 117 -10.05 12.18 -8.51
CA GLU A 117 -10.22 13.29 -7.57
C GLU A 117 -8.94 13.61 -6.79
N ARG A 118 -8.17 12.59 -6.40
CA ARG A 118 -7.10 12.72 -5.38
C ARG A 118 -5.75 12.16 -5.78
N LEU A 119 -5.69 11.20 -6.70
CA LEU A 119 -4.49 10.41 -6.95
C LEU A 119 -3.92 10.57 -8.36
N SER A 120 -4.35 11.58 -9.11
CA SER A 120 -3.94 11.82 -10.52
C SER A 120 -2.42 11.93 -10.72
N ASN A 121 -1.68 12.36 -9.69
CA ASN A 121 -0.23 12.49 -9.74
C ASN A 121 0.53 11.30 -9.10
N HIS A 122 -0.17 10.23 -8.72
CA HIS A 122 0.43 9.07 -8.08
C HIS A 122 0.59 7.91 -9.07
N ARG A 123 1.61 7.10 -8.88
CA ARG A 123 1.83 5.85 -9.59
C ARG A 123 1.26 4.70 -8.78
N VAL A 124 0.13 4.15 -9.22
CA VAL A 124 -0.48 2.96 -8.61
C VAL A 124 0.27 1.72 -9.09
N ILE A 125 0.71 0.86 -8.16
CA ILE A 125 1.40 -0.40 -8.47
C ILE A 125 0.47 -1.61 -8.48
N GLY A 126 -0.72 -1.49 -7.93
CA GLY A 126 -1.73 -2.56 -7.89
C GLY A 126 -2.71 -2.38 -6.75
N ILE A 127 -3.57 -3.38 -6.58
CA ILE A 127 -4.64 -3.43 -5.57
C ILE A 127 -4.39 -4.61 -4.64
N GLY A 128 -4.35 -4.36 -3.34
CA GLY A 128 -4.38 -5.39 -2.30
C GLY A 128 -5.78 -5.54 -1.75
N VAL A 129 -6.30 -6.78 -1.67
CA VAL A 129 -7.62 -7.06 -1.11
C VAL A 129 -7.48 -7.80 0.21
N ALA A 130 -8.09 -7.26 1.27
CA ALA A 130 -8.22 -7.92 2.56
C ALA A 130 -9.60 -8.57 2.64
N VAL A 131 -9.66 -9.91 2.67
CA VAL A 131 -10.92 -10.65 2.69
C VAL A 131 -11.12 -11.29 4.07
N PRO A 132 -12.31 -11.12 4.72
CA PRO A 132 -12.62 -11.78 5.98
C PRO A 132 -13.02 -13.26 5.73
N GLY A 133 -12.04 -14.06 5.27
CA GLY A 133 -12.32 -15.44 4.87
C GLY A 133 -11.08 -16.20 4.39
N GLN A 134 -11.33 -17.35 3.78
CA GLN A 134 -10.29 -18.22 3.23
C GLN A 134 -9.98 -17.80 1.79
N VAL A 135 -8.72 -17.42 1.55
CA VAL A 135 -8.21 -16.99 0.25
C VAL A 135 -7.09 -17.91 -0.18
N ARG A 136 -7.13 -18.36 -1.42
CA ARG A 136 -6.06 -19.15 -2.01
C ARG A 136 -4.86 -18.24 -2.30
N ALA A 137 -3.68 -18.64 -1.84
CA ALA A 137 -2.49 -17.80 -1.87
C ALA A 137 -1.97 -17.52 -3.29
N ASP A 138 -2.14 -18.47 -4.21
CA ASP A 138 -1.52 -18.43 -5.53
C ASP A 138 -2.18 -17.40 -6.47
N ASP A 139 -3.52 -17.25 -6.38
CA ASP A 139 -4.30 -16.41 -7.30
C ASP A 139 -5.32 -15.48 -6.61
N GLY A 140 -5.38 -15.53 -5.29
CA GLY A 140 -6.31 -14.70 -4.53
C GLY A 140 -7.79 -15.13 -4.66
N PHE A 141 -8.06 -16.37 -5.11
CA PHE A 141 -9.42 -16.88 -5.22
C PHE A 141 -10.06 -17.03 -3.84
N VAL A 142 -11.26 -16.47 -3.65
CA VAL A 142 -12.00 -16.53 -2.37
C VAL A 142 -12.73 -17.85 -2.28
N ARG A 143 -12.26 -18.76 -1.44
CA ARG A 143 -12.90 -20.05 -1.22
C ARG A 143 -14.13 -19.94 -0.33
N LEU A 144 -14.04 -19.17 0.72
CA LEU A 144 -15.13 -19.00 1.68
C LEU A 144 -14.95 -17.70 2.45
N ALA A 145 -15.94 -16.83 2.39
CA ALA A 145 -16.06 -15.63 3.22
C ALA A 145 -17.43 -15.58 3.87
N PRO A 146 -17.65 -16.23 5.04
CA PRO A 146 -18.97 -16.46 5.61
C PRO A 146 -19.76 -15.18 5.88
N HIS A 147 -19.09 -14.14 6.38
CA HIS A 147 -19.73 -12.86 6.69
C HIS A 147 -20.19 -12.10 5.45
N LEU A 148 -19.61 -12.40 4.28
CA LEU A 148 -20.02 -11.82 2.99
C LEU A 148 -21.00 -12.73 2.25
N GLY A 149 -21.21 -13.97 2.70
CA GLY A 149 -21.99 -14.96 2.00
C GLY A 149 -21.32 -15.52 0.73
N TRP A 150 -20.00 -15.33 0.60
CA TRP A 150 -19.27 -15.73 -0.60
C TRP A 150 -18.69 -17.15 -0.48
N VAL A 151 -18.92 -17.94 -1.53
CA VAL A 151 -18.38 -19.29 -1.68
C VAL A 151 -17.83 -19.40 -3.10
N ASP A 152 -16.58 -19.82 -3.23
CA ASP A 152 -15.87 -20.05 -4.50
C ASP A 152 -15.97 -18.85 -5.47
N GLN A 153 -15.58 -17.67 -5.03
CA GLN A 153 -15.69 -16.43 -5.80
C GLN A 153 -14.35 -15.98 -6.41
N PRO A 154 -14.31 -15.68 -7.73
CA PRO A 154 -13.14 -15.18 -8.42
C PRO A 154 -12.99 -13.65 -8.29
N PHE A 155 -13.27 -13.07 -7.12
CA PHE A 155 -13.30 -11.61 -6.87
C PHE A 155 -12.04 -10.91 -7.37
N THR A 156 -10.88 -11.47 -7.09
CA THR A 156 -9.57 -10.92 -7.47
C THR A 156 -9.41 -10.81 -8.99
N ALA A 157 -9.77 -11.89 -9.70
CA ALA A 157 -9.70 -11.92 -11.15
C ALA A 157 -10.68 -10.93 -11.79
N HIS A 158 -11.93 -10.88 -11.30
CA HIS A 158 -12.95 -9.95 -11.81
C HIS A 158 -12.55 -8.49 -11.54
N LEU A 159 -12.05 -8.18 -10.34
CA LEU A 159 -11.58 -6.83 -10.02
C LEU A 159 -10.38 -6.43 -10.90
N SER A 160 -9.46 -7.35 -11.17
CA SER A 160 -8.32 -7.11 -12.06
C SER A 160 -8.77 -6.78 -13.49
N VAL A 161 -9.69 -7.55 -14.04
CA VAL A 161 -10.28 -7.30 -15.37
C VAL A 161 -11.00 -5.94 -15.40
N ARG A 162 -11.78 -5.66 -14.34
CA ARG A 162 -12.62 -4.45 -14.30
C ARG A 162 -11.81 -3.16 -14.12
N THR A 163 -10.67 -3.22 -13.42
CA THR A 163 -9.81 -2.05 -13.17
C THR A 163 -8.61 -1.95 -14.11
N GLY A 164 -8.26 -3.02 -14.80
CA GLY A 164 -7.02 -3.11 -15.60
C GLY A 164 -5.74 -3.15 -14.75
N MET A 165 -5.85 -3.38 -13.42
CA MET A 165 -4.73 -3.37 -12.49
C MET A 165 -4.40 -4.78 -11.99
N ALA A 166 -3.15 -5.00 -11.58
CA ALA A 166 -2.78 -6.20 -10.85
C ALA A 166 -3.49 -6.22 -9.49
N VAL A 167 -4.11 -7.34 -9.13
CA VAL A 167 -4.83 -7.52 -7.87
C VAL A 167 -4.28 -8.73 -7.14
N ALA A 168 -3.99 -8.58 -5.85
CA ALA A 168 -3.63 -9.67 -4.96
C ALA A 168 -4.58 -9.66 -3.74
N ALA A 169 -4.95 -10.81 -3.23
CA ALA A 169 -5.79 -10.92 -2.05
C ALA A 169 -5.20 -11.86 -1.00
N ALA A 170 -5.50 -11.57 0.25
CA ALA A 170 -5.20 -12.47 1.37
C ALA A 170 -6.27 -12.31 2.47
N ASN A 171 -6.24 -13.22 3.42
CA ASN A 171 -7.08 -13.12 4.60
C ASN A 171 -6.72 -11.87 5.42
N ASP A 172 -7.71 -11.14 5.88
CA ASP A 172 -7.58 -9.88 6.61
C ASP A 172 -6.77 -9.99 7.90
N ALA A 173 -7.02 -11.02 8.73
CA ALA A 173 -6.27 -11.27 9.95
C ALA A 173 -4.79 -11.59 9.67
N SER A 174 -4.52 -12.37 8.61
CA SER A 174 -3.15 -12.69 8.17
C SER A 174 -2.40 -11.44 7.70
N LEU A 175 -3.09 -10.54 7.00
CA LEU A 175 -2.51 -9.25 6.58
C LEU A 175 -2.22 -8.35 7.78
N GLY A 176 -3.11 -8.31 8.78
CA GLY A 176 -2.91 -7.58 10.03
C GLY A 176 -1.63 -8.02 10.75
N VAL A 177 -1.45 -9.31 10.96
CA VAL A 177 -0.24 -9.87 11.59
C VAL A 177 1.03 -9.52 10.79
N ARG A 178 0.98 -9.57 9.45
CA ARG A 178 2.12 -9.18 8.61
C ARG A 178 2.43 -7.69 8.69
N ALA A 179 1.41 -6.83 8.75
CA ALA A 179 1.60 -5.40 8.91
C ALA A 179 2.31 -5.08 10.22
N GLU A 180 1.83 -5.60 11.35
CA GLU A 180 2.44 -5.45 12.68
C GLU A 180 3.91 -5.95 12.74
N SER A 181 4.25 -6.96 11.95
CA SER A 181 5.63 -7.47 11.89
C SER A 181 6.54 -6.70 10.94
N THR A 182 5.98 -5.82 10.10
CA THR A 182 6.72 -5.08 9.07
C THR A 182 7.04 -3.66 9.51
N PHE A 183 6.12 -3.03 10.21
CA PHE A 183 6.18 -1.65 10.68
C PHE A 183 6.20 -1.56 12.21
#